data_f928e38dc7978acc8a4e1bc7cac7ddb5
#
_entry.id   f928e38dc7978acc8a4e1bc7cac7ddb5
#
_cell.length_a   1.000
_cell.length_b   1.000
_cell.length_c   1.000
_cell.angle_alpha   90.00
_cell.angle_beta   90.00
_cell.angle_gamma   90.00
#
_symmetry.space_group_name_H-M   'P 1'
#
loop_
_entity.id
_entity.type
_entity.pdbx_description
1 polymer ?
#
loop_
_entity_poly.entity_id
_entity_poly.type
_entity_poly.pdbx_seq_one_letter_code
_entity_poly.pdbx_strand_id
1 'polypeptide(L)'
;MSRCDLLTLQGRAKRDPEGYRDDVLMQLQHYNALHGLFMLKPGKDFREFADLVGFLAQVAASYKTDIPAFHVGLIELLEKHYALLDPHLRRSLVSALILLRNRGSATAAELLPLFFKLFRCQDKQLRVMIFRHIVADVKGANKVKRNDSMNRQVQNFLAAALKDENETAAKKALAVITELY
;
A
#
# COMPACT_ATOMS: atom_id res chain seq x y z
N MET A 1 -17.18 9.34 -12.42
CA MET A 1 -17.08 8.10 -13.22
C MET A 1 -17.46 6.92 -12.35
N SER A 2 -18.30 6.00 -12.83
CA SER A 2 -18.71 4.86 -12.00
C SER A 2 -17.55 3.86 -11.84
N ARG A 3 -17.63 2.97 -10.83
CA ARG A 3 -16.66 1.90 -10.65
C ARG A 3 -16.57 0.96 -11.86
N CYS A 4 -17.70 0.69 -12.52
CA CYS A 4 -17.75 -0.11 -13.75
C CYS A 4 -17.00 0.56 -14.90
N ASP A 5 -17.07 1.88 -15.01
CA ASP A 5 -16.37 2.65 -16.03
C ASP A 5 -14.87 2.63 -15.78
N LEU A 6 -14.43 2.74 -14.51
CA LEU A 6 -13.01 2.63 -14.12
C LEU A 6 -12.44 1.24 -14.43
N LEU A 7 -13.17 0.15 -14.18
CA LEU A 7 -12.73 -1.20 -14.53
C LEU A 7 -12.59 -1.39 -16.05
N THR A 8 -13.52 -0.82 -16.81
CA THR A 8 -13.46 -0.85 -18.28
C THR A 8 -12.25 -0.06 -18.78
N LEU A 9 -12.04 1.14 -18.27
CA LEU A 9 -10.89 1.97 -18.61
C LEU A 9 -9.57 1.27 -18.22
N GLN A 10 -9.50 0.64 -17.05
CA GLN A 10 -8.34 -0.13 -16.61
C GLN A 10 -7.94 -1.22 -17.62
N GLY A 11 -8.91 -1.98 -18.10
CA GLY A 11 -8.68 -3.03 -19.10
C GLY A 11 -8.19 -2.47 -20.44
N ARG A 12 -8.73 -1.33 -20.88
CA ARG A 12 -8.33 -0.64 -22.11
C ARG A 12 -6.95 -0.01 -21.98
N ALA A 13 -6.70 0.75 -20.92
CA ALA A 13 -5.44 1.42 -20.64
C ALA A 13 -4.25 0.45 -20.53
N LYS A 14 -4.46 -0.78 -20.03
CA LYS A 14 -3.42 -1.81 -20.00
C LYS A 14 -3.08 -2.39 -21.38
N ARG A 15 -4.04 -2.40 -22.31
CA ARG A 15 -3.86 -2.92 -23.68
C ARG A 15 -3.29 -1.87 -24.63
N ASP A 16 -3.75 -0.65 -24.48
CA ASP A 16 -3.35 0.51 -25.30
C ASP A 16 -3.05 1.72 -24.39
N PRO A 17 -1.86 1.78 -23.78
CA PRO A 17 -1.51 2.86 -22.87
C PRO A 17 -1.52 4.24 -23.53
N GLU A 18 -1.07 4.35 -24.76
CA GLU A 18 -1.01 5.64 -25.47
C GLU A 18 -2.40 6.15 -25.83
N GLY A 19 -3.27 5.27 -26.34
CA GLY A 19 -4.63 5.64 -26.74
C GLY A 19 -5.53 6.08 -25.59
N TYR A 20 -5.25 5.63 -24.36
CA TYR A 20 -6.05 5.97 -23.16
C TYR A 20 -5.30 6.85 -22.16
N ARG A 21 -4.17 7.46 -22.57
CA ARG A 21 -3.32 8.26 -21.69
C ARG A 21 -4.08 9.45 -21.10
N ASP A 22 -4.81 10.20 -21.92
CA ASP A 22 -5.55 11.39 -21.47
C ASP A 22 -6.65 11.03 -20.47
N ASP A 23 -7.37 9.92 -20.71
CA ASP A 23 -8.39 9.41 -19.79
C ASP A 23 -7.77 9.03 -18.42
N VAL A 24 -6.60 8.39 -18.42
CA VAL A 24 -5.88 8.03 -17.20
C VAL A 24 -5.39 9.27 -16.46
N LEU A 25 -4.86 10.26 -17.17
CA LEU A 25 -4.41 11.53 -16.58
C LEU A 25 -5.56 12.31 -15.95
N MET A 26 -6.75 12.27 -16.55
CA MET A 26 -7.94 12.86 -15.95
C MET A 26 -8.29 12.20 -14.63
N GLN A 27 -8.20 10.88 -14.53
CA GLN A 27 -8.43 10.16 -13.26
C GLN A 27 -7.33 10.46 -12.22
N LEU A 28 -6.09 10.64 -12.66
CA LEU A 28 -5.00 11.06 -11.79
C LEU A 28 -5.23 12.45 -11.19
N GLN A 29 -5.70 13.41 -12.00
CA GLN A 29 -6.06 14.75 -11.52
C GLN A 29 -7.18 14.70 -10.49
N HIS A 30 -8.20 13.87 -10.73
CA HIS A 30 -9.29 13.65 -9.79
C HIS A 30 -8.79 13.03 -8.47
N TYR A 31 -7.93 12.00 -8.56
CA TYR A 31 -7.27 11.43 -7.38
C TYR A 31 -6.49 12.50 -6.59
N ASN A 32 -5.69 13.32 -7.27
CA ASN A 32 -4.88 14.33 -6.61
C ASN A 32 -5.73 15.36 -5.84
N ALA A 33 -6.88 15.77 -6.40
CA ALA A 33 -7.82 16.65 -5.73
C ALA A 33 -8.40 16.00 -4.46
N LEU A 34 -8.87 14.75 -4.54
CA LEU A 34 -9.41 14.03 -3.41
C LEU A 34 -8.32 13.71 -2.36
N HIS A 35 -7.12 13.32 -2.80
CA HIS A 35 -5.99 13.09 -1.90
C HIS A 35 -5.68 14.32 -1.07
N GLY A 36 -5.63 15.50 -1.68
CA GLY A 36 -5.43 16.76 -0.97
C GLY A 36 -6.49 17.01 0.12
N LEU A 37 -7.77 16.74 -0.18
CA LEU A 37 -8.84 16.85 0.80
C LEU A 37 -8.69 15.85 1.96
N PHE A 38 -8.36 14.58 1.67
CA PHE A 38 -8.15 13.55 2.68
C PHE A 38 -6.91 13.82 3.55
N MET A 39 -5.87 14.43 2.98
CA MET A 39 -4.68 14.86 3.73
C MET A 39 -4.98 15.98 4.73
N LEU A 40 -5.95 16.84 4.44
CA LEU A 40 -6.44 17.86 5.38
C LEU A 40 -7.30 17.21 6.46
N LYS A 41 -8.34 16.48 6.05
CA LYS A 41 -9.26 15.79 6.95
C LYS A 41 -9.90 14.59 6.27
N PRO A 42 -9.71 13.36 6.79
CA PRO A 42 -10.38 12.18 6.26
C PRO A 42 -11.90 12.33 6.28
N GLY A 43 -12.53 12.15 5.12
CA GLY A 43 -13.98 12.19 4.95
C GLY A 43 -14.64 10.84 5.20
N LYS A 44 -15.97 10.87 5.42
CA LYS A 44 -16.79 9.65 5.53
C LYS A 44 -17.10 9.04 4.17
N ASP A 45 -17.22 9.87 3.14
CA ASP A 45 -17.44 9.44 1.76
C ASP A 45 -16.09 9.19 1.08
N PHE A 46 -15.64 7.95 1.14
CA PHE A 46 -14.31 7.53 0.67
C PHE A 46 -14.37 6.58 -0.53
N ARG A 47 -15.56 6.15 -0.98
CA ARG A 47 -15.69 5.09 -1.99
C ARG A 47 -15.04 5.47 -3.30
N GLU A 48 -15.33 6.67 -3.80
CA GLU A 48 -14.74 7.18 -5.04
C GLU A 48 -13.21 7.26 -4.94
N PHE A 49 -12.69 7.78 -3.83
CA PHE A 49 -11.26 7.83 -3.58
C PHE A 49 -10.62 6.44 -3.55
N ALA A 50 -11.23 5.47 -2.88
CA ALA A 50 -10.76 4.10 -2.84
C ALA A 50 -10.76 3.44 -4.24
N ASP A 51 -11.79 3.69 -5.05
CA ASP A 51 -11.89 3.16 -6.42
C ASP A 51 -10.80 3.77 -7.32
N LEU A 52 -10.52 5.08 -7.21
CA LEU A 52 -9.43 5.75 -7.91
C LEU A 52 -8.05 5.21 -7.51
N VAL A 53 -7.82 5.02 -6.20
CA VAL A 53 -6.58 4.41 -5.70
C VAL A 53 -6.37 3.02 -6.29
N GLY A 54 -7.41 2.17 -6.27
CA GLY A 54 -7.36 0.84 -6.85
C GLY A 54 -7.06 0.88 -8.36
N PHE A 55 -7.73 1.75 -9.10
CA PHE A 55 -7.52 1.94 -10.52
C PHE A 55 -6.08 2.37 -10.84
N LEU A 56 -5.59 3.43 -10.19
CA LEU A 56 -4.24 3.96 -10.44
C LEU A 56 -3.16 2.95 -10.08
N ALA A 57 -3.31 2.22 -8.97
CA ALA A 57 -2.37 1.16 -8.60
C ALA A 57 -2.31 0.04 -9.68
N GLN A 58 -3.41 -0.24 -10.35
CA GLN A 58 -3.49 -1.24 -11.41
C GLN A 58 -2.83 -0.79 -12.72
N VAL A 59 -2.85 0.49 -13.05
CA VAL A 59 -2.32 1.01 -14.31
C VAL A 59 -0.93 1.65 -14.17
N ALA A 60 -0.47 1.95 -12.96
CA ALA A 60 0.77 2.65 -12.68
C ALA A 60 2.00 2.07 -13.41
N ALA A 61 2.07 0.74 -13.56
CA ALA A 61 3.18 0.09 -14.27
C ALA A 61 3.27 0.47 -15.77
N SER A 62 2.13 0.80 -16.39
CA SER A 62 2.05 1.24 -17.79
C SER A 62 2.28 2.74 -17.98
N TYR A 63 2.21 3.53 -16.89
CA TYR A 63 2.30 5.00 -16.90
C TYR A 63 3.37 5.51 -15.93
N LYS A 64 4.56 4.92 -15.96
CA LYS A 64 5.64 5.22 -14.99
C LYS A 64 6.09 6.69 -15.01
N THR A 65 6.05 7.33 -16.15
CA THR A 65 6.41 8.75 -16.32
C THR A 65 5.29 9.69 -15.88
N ASP A 66 4.04 9.28 -16.08
CA ASP A 66 2.86 10.10 -15.81
C ASP A 66 2.39 9.96 -14.35
N ILE A 67 2.65 8.80 -13.72
CA ILE A 67 2.26 8.49 -12.34
C ILE A 67 3.53 8.18 -11.52
N PRO A 68 4.48 9.12 -11.39
CA PRO A 68 5.70 8.87 -10.64
C PRO A 68 5.38 8.84 -9.14
N ALA A 69 6.02 7.91 -8.43
CA ALA A 69 5.98 7.87 -6.97
C ALA A 69 4.55 7.88 -6.36
N PHE A 70 3.56 7.32 -7.04
CA PHE A 70 2.17 7.23 -6.57
C PHE A 70 2.04 6.64 -5.16
N HIS A 71 2.87 5.65 -4.83
CA HIS A 71 2.92 5.02 -3.52
C HIS A 71 3.28 6.00 -2.39
N VAL A 72 4.07 7.03 -2.65
CA VAL A 72 4.47 8.02 -1.63
C VAL A 72 3.26 8.74 -1.04
N GLY A 73 2.34 9.22 -1.88
CA GLY A 73 1.11 9.86 -1.41
C GLY A 73 0.22 8.95 -0.56
N LEU A 74 0.17 7.64 -0.89
CA LEU A 74 -0.56 6.66 -0.09
C LEU A 74 0.10 6.41 1.28
N ILE A 75 1.44 6.34 1.30
CA ILE A 75 2.21 6.21 2.55
C ILE A 75 1.96 7.42 3.45
N GLU A 76 2.10 8.63 2.93
CA GLU A 76 1.89 9.88 3.67
C GLU A 76 0.49 9.96 4.29
N LEU A 77 -0.55 9.61 3.52
CA LEU A 77 -1.92 9.59 4.00
C LEU A 77 -2.12 8.60 5.15
N LEU A 78 -1.59 7.38 5.00
CA LEU A 78 -1.67 6.36 6.05
C LEU A 78 -0.87 6.77 7.28
N GLU A 79 0.35 7.28 7.14
CA GLU A 79 1.18 7.71 8.27
C GLU A 79 0.51 8.82 9.08
N LYS A 80 -0.12 9.77 8.40
CA LYS A 80 -0.79 10.91 9.04
C LYS A 80 -2.13 10.55 9.68
N HIS A 81 -2.92 9.70 9.04
CA HIS A 81 -4.33 9.54 9.38
C HIS A 81 -4.79 8.10 9.63
N TYR A 82 -3.89 7.11 9.75
CA TYR A 82 -4.27 5.71 9.82
C TYR A 82 -5.33 5.39 10.90
N ALA A 83 -5.29 6.10 12.03
CA ALA A 83 -6.24 5.89 13.13
C ALA A 83 -7.65 6.46 12.84
N LEU A 84 -7.75 7.48 11.97
CA LEU A 84 -8.99 8.18 11.65
C LEU A 84 -9.66 7.67 10.37
N LEU A 85 -8.90 7.01 9.49
CA LEU A 85 -9.42 6.48 8.24
C LEU A 85 -10.44 5.37 8.48
N ASP A 86 -11.48 5.34 7.64
CA ASP A 86 -12.40 4.21 7.60
C ASP A 86 -11.63 2.89 7.38
N PRO A 87 -11.98 1.79 8.08
CA PRO A 87 -11.28 0.51 7.92
C PRO A 87 -11.24 -0.02 6.49
N HIS A 88 -12.29 0.18 5.69
CA HIS A 88 -12.31 -0.25 4.29
C HIS A 88 -11.33 0.56 3.45
N LEU A 89 -11.31 1.89 3.61
CA LEU A 89 -10.35 2.74 2.92
C LEU A 89 -8.92 2.37 3.30
N ARG A 90 -8.64 2.24 4.59
CA ARG A 90 -7.32 1.85 5.09
C ARG A 90 -6.82 0.55 4.46
N ARG A 91 -7.68 -0.47 4.40
CA ARG A 91 -7.36 -1.74 3.73
C ARG A 91 -7.16 -1.59 2.22
N SER A 92 -7.96 -0.75 1.56
CA SER A 92 -7.79 -0.44 0.13
C SER A 92 -6.46 0.22 -0.17
N LEU A 93 -6.03 1.19 0.65
CA LEU A 93 -4.74 1.85 0.53
C LEU A 93 -3.57 0.87 0.72
N VAL A 94 -3.62 0.02 1.74
CA VAL A 94 -2.59 -1.00 1.98
C VAL A 94 -2.56 -2.04 0.87
N SER A 95 -3.72 -2.47 0.37
CA SER A 95 -3.81 -3.38 -0.78
C SER A 95 -3.16 -2.80 -2.03
N ALA A 96 -3.37 -1.50 -2.29
CA ALA A 96 -2.72 -0.78 -3.38
C ALA A 96 -1.20 -0.74 -3.21
N LEU A 97 -0.70 -0.46 -2.01
CA LEU A 97 0.74 -0.47 -1.70
C LEU A 97 1.37 -1.86 -1.91
N ILE A 98 0.70 -2.91 -1.47
CA ILE A 98 1.14 -4.31 -1.70
C ILE A 98 1.22 -4.61 -3.20
N LEU A 99 0.23 -4.19 -3.97
CA LEU A 99 0.22 -4.36 -5.43
C LEU A 99 1.40 -3.61 -6.08
N LEU A 100 1.65 -2.36 -5.69
CA LEU A 100 2.76 -1.56 -6.19
C LEU A 100 4.12 -2.17 -5.83
N ARG A 101 4.26 -2.74 -4.63
CA ARG A 101 5.45 -3.51 -4.22
C ARG A 101 5.66 -4.74 -5.08
N ASN A 102 4.63 -5.54 -5.30
CA ASN A 102 4.70 -6.76 -6.10
C ASN A 102 5.04 -6.48 -7.58
N ARG A 103 4.73 -5.28 -8.06
CA ARG A 103 5.04 -4.82 -9.43
C ARG A 103 6.35 -4.04 -9.52
N GLY A 104 7.08 -3.88 -8.42
CA GLY A 104 8.36 -3.19 -8.39
C GLY A 104 8.28 -1.66 -8.45
N SER A 105 7.08 -1.08 -8.25
CA SER A 105 6.89 0.38 -8.18
C SER A 105 7.18 0.96 -6.80
N ALA A 106 7.20 0.14 -5.76
CA ALA A 106 7.58 0.50 -4.39
C ALA A 106 8.60 -0.48 -3.84
N THR A 107 9.49 -0.03 -2.98
CA THR A 107 10.52 -0.86 -2.35
C THR A 107 10.08 -1.36 -0.97
N ALA A 108 10.69 -2.47 -0.51
CA ALA A 108 10.46 -2.95 0.84
C ALA A 108 10.90 -1.93 1.89
N ALA A 109 11.99 -1.21 1.65
CA ALA A 109 12.51 -0.18 2.54
C ALA A 109 11.52 0.97 2.79
N GLU A 110 10.74 1.33 1.76
CA GLU A 110 9.70 2.36 1.87
C GLU A 110 8.46 1.89 2.63
N LEU A 111 8.09 0.62 2.50
CA LEU A 111 6.83 0.09 3.04
C LEU A 111 6.95 -0.51 4.44
N LEU A 112 8.08 -1.13 4.78
CA LEU A 112 8.24 -1.83 6.06
C LEU A 112 8.00 -0.94 7.29
N PRO A 113 8.53 0.32 7.37
CA PRO A 113 8.28 1.18 8.51
C PRO A 113 6.79 1.42 8.75
N LEU A 114 6.05 1.72 7.67
CA LEU A 114 4.61 1.92 7.70
C LEU A 114 3.87 0.65 8.13
N PHE A 115 4.20 -0.49 7.56
CA PHE A 115 3.50 -1.75 7.82
C PHE A 115 3.68 -2.21 9.26
N PHE A 116 4.87 -2.07 9.85
CA PHE A 116 5.07 -2.33 11.26
C PHE A 116 4.29 -1.37 12.16
N LYS A 117 4.23 -0.08 11.80
CA LYS A 117 3.41 0.92 12.50
C LYS A 117 1.92 0.55 12.46
N LEU A 118 1.43 0.06 11.33
CA LEU A 118 0.03 -0.32 11.14
C LEU A 118 -0.40 -1.57 11.95
N PHE A 119 0.53 -2.35 12.48
CA PHE A 119 0.19 -3.43 13.43
C PHE A 119 -0.47 -2.92 14.71
N ARG A 120 -0.34 -1.63 15.03
CA ARG A 120 -1.06 -0.96 16.13
C ARG A 120 -2.55 -0.74 15.87
N CYS A 121 -2.99 -0.82 14.60
CA CYS A 121 -4.40 -0.62 14.25
C CYS A 121 -5.29 -1.71 14.87
N GLN A 122 -6.45 -1.29 15.37
CA GLN A 122 -7.50 -2.18 15.87
C GLN A 122 -8.31 -2.79 14.71
N ASP A 123 -7.63 -3.32 13.71
CA ASP A 123 -8.19 -3.94 12.51
C ASP A 123 -7.50 -5.29 12.27
N LYS A 124 -8.17 -6.36 12.67
CA LYS A 124 -7.64 -7.73 12.54
C LYS A 124 -7.36 -8.10 11.09
N GLN A 125 -8.25 -7.73 10.16
CA GLN A 125 -8.09 -8.06 8.74
C GLN A 125 -6.87 -7.34 8.15
N LEU A 126 -6.68 -6.07 8.49
CA LEU A 126 -5.51 -5.28 8.09
C LEU A 126 -4.21 -5.94 8.59
N ARG A 127 -4.15 -6.31 9.88
CA ARG A 127 -2.97 -6.96 10.46
C ARG A 127 -2.65 -8.30 9.79
N VAL A 128 -3.66 -9.09 9.46
CA VAL A 128 -3.47 -10.36 8.73
C VAL A 128 -2.94 -10.12 7.32
N MET A 129 -3.47 -9.13 6.62
CA MET A 129 -3.04 -8.78 5.27
C MET A 129 -1.57 -8.33 5.26
N ILE A 130 -1.19 -7.44 6.17
CA ILE A 130 0.19 -6.95 6.31
C ILE A 130 1.14 -8.10 6.70
N PHE A 131 0.76 -8.92 7.68
CA PHE A 131 1.55 -10.08 8.10
C PHE A 131 1.85 -11.02 6.93
N ARG A 132 0.84 -11.42 6.19
CA ARG A 132 1.00 -12.31 5.02
C ARG A 132 1.91 -11.70 3.97
N HIS A 133 1.76 -10.39 3.73
CA HIS A 133 2.61 -9.70 2.77
C HIS A 133 4.06 -9.66 3.21
N ILE A 134 4.37 -9.26 4.44
CA ILE A 134 5.76 -9.21 4.96
C ILE A 134 6.41 -10.57 4.84
N VAL A 135 5.75 -11.63 5.30
CA VAL A 135 6.28 -13.00 5.22
C VAL A 135 6.54 -13.41 3.77
N ALA A 136 5.59 -13.19 2.87
CA ALA A 136 5.73 -13.53 1.47
C ALA A 136 6.84 -12.74 0.78
N ASP A 137 6.96 -11.45 1.07
CA ASP A 137 7.97 -10.56 0.48
C ASP A 137 9.39 -10.94 0.93
N VAL A 138 9.58 -11.23 2.22
CA VAL A 138 10.88 -11.69 2.75
C VAL A 138 11.25 -13.07 2.20
N LYS A 139 10.32 -14.02 2.20
CA LYS A 139 10.56 -15.36 1.62
C LYS A 139 10.87 -15.26 0.12
N GLY A 140 10.13 -14.43 -0.61
CA GLY A 140 10.35 -14.19 -2.05
C GLY A 140 11.71 -13.58 -2.36
N ALA A 141 12.09 -12.56 -1.60
CA ALA A 141 13.39 -11.89 -1.78
C ALA A 141 14.60 -12.79 -1.49
N ASN A 142 14.42 -13.82 -0.66
CA ASN A 142 15.48 -14.76 -0.30
C ASN A 142 15.45 -16.09 -1.11
N LYS A 143 14.47 -16.25 -2.02
CA LYS A 143 14.25 -17.54 -2.71
C LYS A 143 15.40 -17.96 -3.61
N VAL A 144 15.99 -17.02 -4.34
CA VAL A 144 17.09 -17.31 -5.30
C VAL A 144 18.45 -17.05 -4.66
N LYS A 145 18.59 -15.95 -3.96
CA LYS A 145 19.80 -15.55 -3.25
C LYS A 145 19.42 -14.84 -1.96
N ARG A 146 20.17 -15.11 -0.89
CA ARG A 146 19.99 -14.43 0.39
C ARG A 146 20.12 -12.92 0.22
N ASN A 147 19.09 -12.19 0.66
CA ASN A 147 19.04 -10.73 0.65
C ASN A 147 19.37 -10.17 2.03
N ASP A 148 20.68 -10.02 2.30
CA ASP A 148 21.16 -9.59 3.62
C ASP A 148 20.71 -8.17 3.98
N SER A 149 20.56 -7.28 2.99
CA SER A 149 20.07 -5.92 3.20
C SER A 149 18.63 -5.92 3.71
N MET A 150 17.73 -6.61 3.02
CA MET A 150 16.33 -6.74 3.41
C MET A 150 16.19 -7.48 4.75
N ASN A 151 16.92 -8.57 4.94
CA ASN A 151 16.89 -9.34 6.18
C ASN A 151 17.31 -8.49 7.37
N ARG A 152 18.35 -7.69 7.24
CA ARG A 152 18.82 -6.77 8.31
C ARG A 152 17.77 -5.70 8.63
N GLN A 153 17.15 -5.11 7.60
CA GLN A 153 16.08 -4.13 7.81
C GLN A 153 14.89 -4.75 8.56
N VAL A 154 14.42 -5.93 8.12
CA VAL A 154 13.33 -6.64 8.77
C VAL A 154 13.68 -6.98 10.21
N GLN A 155 14.88 -7.49 10.48
CA GLN A 155 15.35 -7.80 11.84
C GLN A 155 15.37 -6.57 12.75
N ASN A 156 15.83 -5.42 12.24
CA ASN A 156 15.83 -4.16 13.00
C ASN A 156 14.40 -3.72 13.35
N PHE A 157 13.46 -3.78 12.39
CA PHE A 157 12.06 -3.45 12.65
C PHE A 157 11.40 -4.42 13.62
N LEU A 158 11.68 -5.72 13.49
CA LEU A 158 11.15 -6.73 14.41
C LEU A 158 11.68 -6.52 15.84
N ALA A 159 12.98 -6.24 15.99
CA ALA A 159 13.58 -5.95 17.30
C ALA A 159 12.96 -4.71 17.95
N ALA A 160 12.70 -3.65 17.18
CA ALA A 160 12.01 -2.46 17.66
C ALA A 160 10.53 -2.76 18.01
N ALA A 161 9.82 -3.51 17.17
CA ALA A 161 8.41 -3.83 17.36
C ALA A 161 8.16 -4.76 18.56
N LEU A 162 9.10 -5.63 18.92
CA LEU A 162 9.02 -6.45 20.13
C LEU A 162 9.04 -5.62 21.42
N LYS A 163 9.65 -4.42 21.37
CA LYS A 163 9.71 -3.46 22.49
C LYS A 163 8.57 -2.45 22.44
N ASP A 164 7.64 -2.58 21.49
CA ASP A 164 6.52 -1.68 21.35
C ASP A 164 5.59 -1.79 22.58
N GLU A 165 5.20 -0.66 23.13
CA GLU A 165 4.22 -0.58 24.23
C GLU A 165 2.84 -1.12 23.82
N ASN A 166 2.54 -1.12 22.52
CA ASN A 166 1.33 -1.72 21.98
C ASN A 166 1.47 -3.26 21.90
N GLU A 167 0.84 -3.95 22.82
CA GLU A 167 0.89 -5.42 22.94
C GLU A 167 0.50 -6.15 21.66
N THR A 168 -0.47 -5.63 20.90
CA THR A 168 -0.91 -6.23 19.63
C THR A 168 0.21 -6.16 18.58
N ALA A 169 0.91 -5.02 18.49
CA ALA A 169 2.04 -4.85 17.59
C ALA A 169 3.20 -5.78 17.97
N ALA A 170 3.54 -5.87 19.25
CA ALA A 170 4.58 -6.75 19.75
C ALA A 170 4.27 -8.24 19.48
N LYS A 171 3.04 -8.69 19.72
CA LYS A 171 2.58 -10.06 19.40
C LYS A 171 2.64 -10.36 17.89
N LYS A 172 2.32 -9.39 17.03
CA LYS A 172 2.44 -9.58 15.58
C LYS A 172 3.90 -9.64 15.11
N ALA A 173 4.78 -8.85 15.68
CA ALA A 173 6.21 -8.94 15.41
C ALA A 173 6.76 -10.32 15.79
N LEU A 174 6.39 -10.85 16.95
CA LEU A 174 6.76 -12.20 17.37
C LEU A 174 6.24 -13.26 16.40
N ALA A 175 5.00 -13.14 15.93
CA ALA A 175 4.44 -14.06 14.93
C ALA A 175 5.21 -14.01 13.59
N VAL A 176 5.65 -12.84 13.13
CA VAL A 176 6.50 -12.72 11.94
C VAL A 176 7.83 -13.43 12.13
N ILE A 177 8.48 -13.25 13.29
CA ILE A 177 9.74 -13.95 13.62
C ILE A 177 9.53 -15.45 13.57
N THR A 178 8.49 -15.97 14.22
CA THR A 178 8.20 -17.42 14.27
C THR A 178 7.95 -18.01 12.88
N GLU A 179 7.36 -17.25 11.97
CA GLU A 179 7.08 -17.70 10.61
C GLU A 179 8.31 -17.64 9.69
N LEU A 180 9.26 -16.73 9.95
CA LEU A 180 10.45 -16.53 9.12
C LEU A 180 11.66 -17.35 9.57
N TYR A 181 11.75 -17.67 10.85
CA TYR A 181 12.91 -18.29 11.50
C TYR A 181 12.49 -19.48 12.36
#